data_8e6640a78d4b191bbb7782cf3b5f47a8
#
_entry.id   8e6640a78d4b191bbb7782cf3b5f47a8
#
_cell.length_a   1.000
_cell.length_b   1.000
_cell.length_c   1.000
_cell.angle_alpha   90.00
_cell.angle_beta   90.00
_cell.angle_gamma   90.00
#
_symmetry.space_group_name_H-M   'P 1'
#
loop_
_entity.id
_entity.type
_entity.pdbx_description
1 polymer ?
#
loop_
_entity_poly.entity_id
_entity_poly.type
_entity_poly.pdbx_seq_one_letter_code
_entity_poly.pdbx_strand_id
1 'polypeptide(L)'
;MDYVRLGKMLGDGHYAVLSNKAPHPNAGKAFIDFFLGDESMQILAKMGEFVNRKGIYPPLADADKIQFVPMDDFSIKEYAEKRKELQKLFIR
;
A
#
# COMPACT_ATOMS: atom_id res chain seq x y z
N MET A 1 -6.44 -1.25 -21.43
CA MET A 1 -7.07 -0.52 -20.30
C MET A 1 -6.14 0.60 -19.86
N ASP A 2 -6.69 1.77 -19.62
CA ASP A 2 -5.91 2.92 -19.14
C ASP A 2 -6.60 3.50 -17.90
N TYR A 3 -5.94 4.42 -17.21
CA TYR A 3 -6.45 5.02 -15.99
C TYR A 3 -6.62 6.52 -16.13
N VAL A 4 -7.47 7.10 -15.30
CA VAL A 4 -7.64 8.55 -15.24
C VAL A 4 -6.44 9.17 -14.52
N ARG A 5 -5.74 10.08 -15.20
CA ARG A 5 -4.55 10.73 -14.65
C ARG A 5 -4.95 11.94 -13.82
N LEU A 6 -5.02 11.73 -12.53
CA LEU A 6 -5.24 12.80 -11.55
C LEU A 6 -3.88 13.25 -11.00
N GLY A 7 -3.76 14.53 -10.65
CA GLY A 7 -2.52 15.05 -10.06
C GLY A 7 -2.20 14.42 -8.70
N LYS A 8 -3.22 14.09 -7.92
CA LYS A 8 -3.11 13.41 -6.64
C LYS A 8 -4.08 12.26 -6.59
N MET A 9 -3.65 11.12 -6.05
CA MET A 9 -4.47 9.92 -5.93
C MET A 9 -4.37 9.40 -4.51
N LEU A 10 -5.44 8.75 -4.03
CA LEU A 10 -5.42 8.11 -2.72
C LEU A 10 -4.50 6.90 -2.73
N GLY A 11 -3.68 6.77 -1.72
CA GLY A 11 -2.79 5.65 -1.56
C GLY A 11 -2.90 5.05 -0.17
N ASP A 12 -2.97 3.72 -0.11
CA ASP A 12 -2.95 2.98 1.14
C ASP A 12 -1.69 2.13 1.19
N GLY A 13 -1.04 2.10 2.35
CA GLY A 13 0.21 1.37 2.54
C GLY A 13 -0.04 -0.06 3.01
N HIS A 14 0.68 -0.99 2.41
CA HIS A 14 0.79 -2.34 2.94
C HIS A 14 2.07 -2.46 3.75
N TYR A 15 2.00 -3.09 4.91
CA TYR A 15 3.11 -3.13 5.85
C TYR A 15 3.50 -4.57 6.15
N ALA A 16 4.81 -4.81 6.24
CA ALA A 16 5.34 -6.03 6.79
C ALA A 16 5.73 -5.76 8.25
N VAL A 17 5.28 -6.61 9.15
CA VAL A 17 5.57 -6.45 10.58
C VAL A 17 6.11 -7.75 11.16
N LEU A 18 6.98 -7.61 12.17
CA LEU A 18 7.47 -8.75 12.92
C LEU A 18 6.66 -8.90 14.21
N SER A 19 6.08 -10.08 14.40
CA SER A 19 5.35 -10.36 15.64
C SER A 19 6.31 -10.35 16.85
N ASN A 20 5.86 -9.79 17.95
CA ASN A 20 6.64 -9.80 19.21
C ASN A 20 6.82 -11.22 19.79
N LYS A 21 6.03 -12.18 19.32
CA LYS A 21 6.10 -13.59 19.70
C LYS A 21 6.59 -14.47 18.55
N ALA A 22 7.32 -13.91 17.60
CA ALA A 22 7.83 -14.66 16.46
C ALA A 22 8.77 -15.79 16.93
N PRO A 23 8.61 -17.03 16.42
CA PRO A 23 9.47 -18.15 16.83
C PRO A 23 10.91 -17.98 16.35
N HIS A 24 11.14 -17.25 15.26
CA HIS A 24 12.45 -17.01 14.68
C HIS A 24 12.64 -15.52 14.37
N PRO A 25 12.82 -14.66 15.39
CA PRO A 25 12.81 -13.21 15.16
C PRO A 25 13.96 -12.71 14.28
N ASN A 26 15.14 -13.32 14.37
CA ASN A 26 16.27 -12.92 13.54
C ASN A 26 16.06 -13.25 12.06
N ALA A 27 15.48 -14.41 11.79
CA ALA A 27 15.11 -14.78 10.41
C ALA A 27 14.01 -13.86 9.87
N GLY A 28 13.04 -13.49 10.70
CA GLY A 28 12.01 -12.54 10.32
C GLY A 28 12.56 -11.17 9.98
N LYS A 29 13.49 -10.66 10.78
CA LYS A 29 14.17 -9.39 10.50
C LYS A 29 14.97 -9.45 9.20
N ALA A 30 15.69 -10.52 8.96
CA ALA A 30 16.44 -10.72 7.73
C ALA A 30 15.51 -10.75 6.51
N PHE A 31 14.36 -11.40 6.62
CA PHE A 31 13.36 -11.42 5.56
C PHE A 31 12.82 -10.02 5.26
N ILE A 32 12.47 -9.25 6.28
CA ILE A 32 11.96 -7.88 6.11
C ILE A 32 13.03 -7.00 5.44
N ASP A 33 14.29 -7.10 5.87
CA ASP A 33 15.39 -6.35 5.25
C ASP A 33 15.55 -6.70 3.77
N PHE A 34 15.50 -7.99 3.43
CA PHE A 34 15.55 -8.45 2.05
C PHE A 34 14.35 -7.96 1.24
N PHE A 35 13.14 -8.07 1.82
CA PHE A 35 11.90 -7.68 1.16
C PHE A 35 11.86 -6.20 0.83
N LEU A 36 12.43 -5.34 1.69
CA LEU A 36 12.52 -3.90 1.45
C LEU A 36 13.66 -3.50 0.52
N GLY A 37 14.47 -4.45 0.07
CA GLY A 37 15.57 -4.19 -0.86
C GLY A 37 15.11 -3.91 -2.28
N ASP A 38 16.01 -3.38 -3.09
CA ASP A 38 15.72 -2.98 -4.47
C ASP A 38 15.24 -4.13 -5.34
N GLU A 39 15.83 -5.31 -5.18
CA GLU A 39 15.47 -6.50 -5.96
C GLU A 39 14.01 -6.89 -5.78
N SER A 40 13.55 -6.98 -4.54
CA SER A 40 12.16 -7.31 -4.23
C SER A 40 11.21 -6.21 -4.71
N MET A 41 11.58 -4.95 -4.54
CA MET A 41 10.78 -3.82 -4.98
C MET A 41 10.64 -3.78 -6.50
N GLN A 42 11.69 -4.14 -7.24
CA GLN A 42 11.63 -4.25 -8.69
C GLN A 42 10.67 -5.35 -9.14
N ILE A 43 10.66 -6.48 -8.46
CA ILE A 43 9.73 -7.58 -8.76
C ILE A 43 8.29 -7.13 -8.54
N LEU A 44 8.01 -6.49 -7.41
CA LEU A 44 6.67 -5.97 -7.11
C LEU A 44 6.22 -4.92 -8.12
N ALA A 45 7.12 -4.02 -8.52
CA ALA A 45 6.82 -3.00 -9.51
C ALA A 45 6.46 -3.63 -10.87
N LYS A 46 7.15 -4.67 -11.29
CA LYS A 46 6.84 -5.40 -12.52
C LYS A 46 5.46 -6.06 -12.47
N MET A 47 4.98 -6.41 -11.29
CA MET A 47 3.65 -6.97 -11.08
C MET A 47 2.54 -5.90 -11.08
N GLY A 48 2.90 -4.63 -11.17
CA GLY A 48 1.96 -3.51 -11.19
C GLY A 48 1.78 -2.79 -9.87
N GLU A 49 2.57 -3.14 -8.86
CA GLU A 49 2.49 -2.51 -7.54
C GLU A 49 3.32 -1.24 -7.46
N PHE A 50 2.81 -0.22 -6.77
CA PHE A 50 3.61 0.95 -6.40
C PHE A 50 4.42 0.62 -5.15
N VAL A 51 5.71 0.90 -5.20
CA VAL A 51 6.64 0.53 -4.14
C VAL A 51 7.25 1.76 -3.48
N ASN A 52 7.74 1.60 -2.26
CA ASN A 52 8.34 2.67 -1.49
C ASN A 52 9.84 2.78 -1.77
N ARG A 53 10.21 2.81 -3.05
CA ARG A 53 11.59 3.01 -3.50
C ARG A 53 11.61 4.04 -4.62
N LYS A 54 12.42 5.08 -4.43
CA LYS A 54 12.60 6.12 -5.43
C LYS A 54 13.23 5.55 -6.70
N GLY A 55 12.65 5.86 -7.84
CA GLY A 55 13.16 5.41 -9.14
C GLY A 55 12.63 4.05 -9.60
N ILE A 56 11.84 3.36 -8.80
CA ILE A 56 11.22 2.10 -9.16
C ILE A 56 9.71 2.31 -9.29
N TYR A 57 9.19 2.08 -10.49
CA TYR A 57 7.79 2.33 -10.83
C TYR A 57 7.18 1.15 -11.56
N PRO A 58 5.85 0.92 -11.41
CA PRO A 58 5.16 -0.08 -12.21
C PRO A 58 5.12 0.31 -13.69
N PRO A 59 4.87 -0.65 -14.60
CA PRO A 59 4.84 -0.39 -16.04
C PRO A 59 3.55 0.31 -16.47
N LEU A 60 3.29 1.49 -15.91
CA LEU A 60 2.16 2.36 -16.25
C LEU A 60 2.69 3.67 -16.79
N ALA A 61 1.99 4.22 -17.79
CA ALA A 61 2.32 5.53 -18.34
C ALA A 61 2.23 6.59 -17.22
N ASP A 62 3.26 7.44 -17.13
CA ASP A 62 3.34 8.53 -16.15
C ASP A 62 3.28 8.06 -14.67
N ALA A 63 3.67 6.83 -14.38
CA ALA A 63 3.68 6.31 -13.01
C ALA A 63 4.55 7.15 -12.06
N ASP A 64 5.65 7.71 -12.56
CA ASP A 64 6.56 8.56 -11.81
C ASP A 64 5.97 9.93 -11.45
N LYS A 65 4.89 10.33 -12.10
CA LYS A 65 4.23 11.62 -11.88
C LYS A 65 3.06 11.55 -10.89
N ILE A 66 2.68 10.34 -10.48
CA ILE A 66 1.57 10.16 -9.55
C ILE A 66 2.04 10.52 -8.14
N GLN A 67 1.30 11.43 -7.49
CA GLN A 67 1.48 11.77 -6.10
C GLN A 67 0.37 11.12 -5.28
N PHE A 68 0.74 10.36 -4.25
CA PHE A 68 -0.22 9.71 -3.38
C PHE A 68 -0.49 10.56 -2.15
N VAL A 69 -1.78 10.69 -1.84
CA VAL A 69 -2.25 11.26 -0.59
C VAL A 69 -2.62 10.09 0.33
N PRO A 70 -2.05 10.02 1.55
CA PRO A 70 -2.39 8.94 2.48
C PRO A 70 -3.87 8.92 2.79
N MET A 71 -4.43 7.74 2.92
CA MET A 71 -5.80 7.59 3.39
C MET A 71 -5.87 7.90 4.88
N ASP A 72 -6.99 8.51 5.31
CA ASP A 72 -7.19 8.84 6.71
C ASP A 72 -7.23 7.59 7.58
N ASP A 73 -6.55 7.68 8.72
CA ASP A 73 -6.59 6.65 9.74
C ASP A 73 -7.75 6.93 10.69
N PHE A 74 -8.69 6.02 10.74
CA PHE A 74 -9.83 6.11 11.65
C PHE A 74 -9.68 5.09 12.79
N SER A 75 -10.16 5.43 13.97
CA SER A 75 -10.33 4.45 15.03
C SER A 75 -11.31 3.35 14.59
N ILE A 76 -11.26 2.19 15.24
CA ILE A 76 -12.16 1.08 14.92
C ILE A 76 -13.62 1.53 15.03
N LYS A 77 -13.94 2.36 16.03
CA LYS A 77 -15.28 2.89 16.23
C LYS A 77 -15.71 3.81 15.08
N GLU A 78 -14.88 4.77 14.73
CA GLU A 78 -15.15 5.69 13.62
C GLU A 78 -15.31 4.96 12.29
N TYR A 79 -14.47 3.96 12.05
CA TYR A 79 -14.55 3.14 10.86
C TYR A 79 -15.89 2.39 10.78
N ALA A 80 -16.33 1.81 11.88
CA ALA A 80 -17.61 1.10 11.96
C ALA A 80 -18.80 2.03 11.70
N GLU A 81 -18.77 3.24 12.25
CA GLU A 81 -19.82 4.25 12.05
C GLU A 81 -19.88 4.70 10.59
N LYS A 82 -18.75 5.01 9.98
CA LYS A 82 -18.66 5.41 8.57
C LYS A 82 -19.12 4.28 7.64
N ARG A 83 -18.77 3.06 7.95
CA ARG A 83 -19.23 1.90 7.20
C ARG A 83 -20.75 1.76 7.21
N LYS A 84 -21.37 1.98 8.37
CA LYS A 84 -22.85 1.97 8.50
C LYS A 84 -23.49 3.07 7.67
N GLU A 85 -22.94 4.27 7.70
CA GLU A 85 -23.44 5.38 6.89
C GLU A 85 -23.38 5.06 5.40
N LEU A 86 -22.27 4.52 4.92
CA LEU A 86 -22.12 4.14 3.53
C LEU A 86 -23.08 3.02 3.13
N GLN A 87 -23.29 2.04 4.01
CA GLN A 87 -24.23 0.97 3.76
C GLN A 87 -25.67 1.48 3.57
N LYS A 88 -26.08 2.48 4.35
CA LYS A 88 -27.40 3.10 4.20
C LYS A 88 -27.58 3.78 2.85
N LEU A 89 -26.51 4.29 2.24
CA LEU A 89 -26.57 4.95 0.94
C LEU A 89 -26.65 3.95 -0.22
N PHE A 90 -26.06 2.78 -0.10
CA PHE A 90 -25.91 1.81 -1.18
C PHE A 90 -26.80 0.56 -1.04
N ILE A 91 -27.22 0.24 0.16
CA ILE A 91 -28.08 -0.92 0.43
C ILE A 91 -29.47 -0.42 0.79
N ARG A 92 -30.41 -0.70 -0.08
CA ARG A 92 -31.82 -0.37 0.12
C ARG A 92 -32.57 -1.58 0.69
#